data_ebfe443c54efe881fc4c7ae1e28191d6
#
_entry.id   ebfe443c54efe881fc4c7ae1e28191d6
#
_cell.length_a   1.000
_cell.length_b   1.000
_cell.length_c   1.000
_cell.angle_alpha   90.00
_cell.angle_beta   90.00
_cell.angle_gamma   90.00
#
_symmetry.space_group_name_H-M   'P 1'
#
loop_
_entity.id
_entity.type
_entity.pdbx_description
1 polymer ?
#
loop_
_entity_poly.entity_id
_entity_poly.type
_entity_poly.pdbx_seq_one_letter_code
_entity_poly.pdbx_strand_id
1 'polypeptide(L)'
;MSDSIPEIPAEAVPPEQLLAERLRNTSSVPAPCTDEELAAADFSRRDVLIGTVRSDAQFDYTLASLSYYAPVKAIRPSDLPVRLVALYEEGLTRRPGIKRYGEVLDTRVVKREEIPVPMTRANGEEAYYLFTVRAWVYLEHPLAIEGTARGKPSFTTEFLLTHARRSYQLVCIRSAAEYRLVSALCALCEPPLHEGDSSDVGTTAPPVFRRIGEQYLLGAAEGMLSLIHARGEVLLRLPLRAMQTEPAMVVDRLAAELGLRDTPTFYDR
;
A
#
# COMPACT_ATOMS: atom_id res chain seq x y z
N MET A 1 -44.48 28.33 31.78
CA MET A 1 -44.57 26.94 31.33
C MET A 1 -43.39 26.72 30.41
N SER A 2 -42.39 26.07 30.95
CA SER A 2 -41.10 25.83 30.24
C SER A 2 -41.16 24.37 29.78
N ASP A 3 -41.29 24.18 28.49
CA ASP A 3 -41.24 22.83 27.88
C ASP A 3 -39.80 22.35 27.87
N SER A 4 -39.48 21.45 28.76
CA SER A 4 -38.21 20.69 28.76
C SER A 4 -38.26 19.68 27.64
N ILE A 5 -37.41 19.86 26.64
CA ILE A 5 -37.15 18.86 25.60
C ILE A 5 -36.46 17.67 26.29
N PRO A 6 -37.00 16.43 26.17
CA PRO A 6 -36.32 15.26 26.72
C PRO A 6 -35.03 15.01 25.96
N GLU A 7 -33.87 15.05 26.67
CA GLU A 7 -32.62 14.51 26.19
C GLU A 7 -32.75 13.02 25.89
N ILE A 8 -32.62 12.66 24.62
CA ILE A 8 -32.49 11.27 24.22
C ILE A 8 -31.07 10.84 24.61
N PRO A 9 -30.93 9.86 25.54
CA PRO A 9 -29.58 9.38 25.87
C PRO A 9 -29.00 8.77 24.61
N ALA A 10 -27.79 9.26 24.22
CA ALA A 10 -27.00 8.64 23.19
C ALA A 10 -26.69 7.21 23.65
N GLU A 11 -27.36 6.25 23.08
CA GLU A 11 -27.16 4.84 23.33
C GLU A 11 -25.71 4.53 23.00
N ALA A 12 -24.89 4.32 24.03
CA ALA A 12 -23.49 3.96 23.88
C ALA A 12 -23.44 2.64 23.12
N VAL A 13 -22.89 2.65 21.91
CA VAL A 13 -22.70 1.45 21.08
C VAL A 13 -21.91 0.42 21.91
N PRO A 14 -22.44 -0.80 22.11
CA PRO A 14 -21.79 -1.83 22.92
C PRO A 14 -20.35 -2.09 22.42
N PRO A 15 -19.38 -2.32 23.31
CA PRO A 15 -17.99 -2.59 22.92
C PRO A 15 -17.83 -3.70 21.89
N GLU A 16 -18.71 -4.69 21.92
CA GLU A 16 -18.77 -5.80 20.95
C GLU A 16 -19.16 -5.36 19.54
N GLN A 17 -20.07 -4.37 19.42
CA GLN A 17 -20.41 -3.81 18.12
C GLN A 17 -19.31 -2.94 17.55
N LEU A 18 -18.60 -2.18 18.40
CA LEU A 18 -17.41 -1.43 18.01
C LEU A 18 -16.27 -2.35 17.59
N LEU A 19 -16.12 -3.50 18.23
CA LEU A 19 -15.14 -4.51 17.85
C LEU A 19 -15.52 -5.18 16.52
N ALA A 20 -16.79 -5.55 16.36
CA ALA A 20 -17.33 -6.13 15.12
C ALA A 20 -17.27 -5.16 13.93
N GLU A 21 -17.43 -3.86 14.21
CA GLU A 21 -17.29 -2.81 13.20
C GLU A 21 -15.82 -2.52 12.89
N ARG A 22 -14.93 -2.59 13.87
CA ARG A 22 -13.48 -2.59 13.67
C ARG A 22 -13.00 -3.81 12.88
N LEU A 23 -13.51 -5.00 13.16
CA LEU A 23 -13.19 -6.22 12.40
C LEU A 23 -13.72 -6.18 10.97
N ARG A 24 -14.93 -5.63 10.75
CA ARG A 24 -15.47 -5.39 9.40
C ARG A 24 -14.75 -4.29 8.64
N ASN A 25 -14.17 -3.31 9.34
CA ASN A 25 -13.38 -2.23 8.78
C ASN A 25 -11.86 -2.49 8.79
N THR A 26 -11.42 -3.58 9.43
CA THR A 26 -10.05 -4.10 9.30
C THR A 26 -10.02 -4.85 8.00
N SER A 27 -9.23 -4.35 7.04
CA SER A 27 -9.13 -4.83 5.67
C SER A 27 -9.35 -6.34 5.58
N SER A 28 -10.40 -6.74 4.87
CA SER A 28 -10.54 -8.11 4.42
C SER A 28 -9.22 -8.49 3.77
N VAL A 29 -8.57 -9.52 4.32
CA VAL A 29 -7.32 -10.02 3.74
C VAL A 29 -7.66 -10.42 2.30
N PRO A 30 -7.00 -9.87 1.27
CA PRO A 30 -7.25 -10.26 -0.10
C PRO A 30 -7.17 -11.78 -0.21
N ALA A 31 -8.04 -12.37 -1.01
CA ALA A 31 -7.94 -13.80 -1.32
C ALA A 31 -6.50 -14.12 -1.76
N PRO A 32 -5.91 -15.22 -1.32
CA PRO A 32 -4.57 -15.58 -1.75
C PRO A 32 -4.57 -15.62 -3.28
N CYS A 33 -3.62 -14.90 -3.88
CA CYS A 33 -3.41 -14.93 -5.32
C CYS A 33 -3.12 -16.36 -5.77
N THR A 34 -3.81 -16.84 -6.78
CA THR A 34 -3.52 -18.14 -7.38
C THR A 34 -2.19 -18.11 -8.13
N ASP A 35 -1.56 -19.27 -8.30
CA ASP A 35 -0.33 -19.37 -9.11
C ASP A 35 -0.57 -18.98 -10.58
N GLU A 36 -1.77 -19.18 -11.09
CA GLU A 36 -2.18 -18.78 -12.44
C GLU A 36 -2.26 -17.26 -12.59
N GLU A 37 -2.90 -16.57 -11.64
CA GLU A 37 -2.97 -15.11 -11.61
C GLU A 37 -1.56 -14.50 -11.47
N LEU A 38 -0.73 -15.10 -10.62
CA LEU A 38 0.65 -14.65 -10.43
C LEU A 38 1.51 -14.87 -11.68
N ALA A 39 1.31 -15.98 -12.39
CA ALA A 39 2.03 -16.27 -13.64
C ALA A 39 1.59 -15.35 -14.79
N ALA A 40 0.33 -14.91 -14.79
CA ALA A 40 -0.22 -13.98 -15.77
C ALA A 40 0.13 -12.52 -15.49
N ALA A 41 0.63 -12.21 -14.28
CA ALA A 41 0.91 -10.84 -13.85
C ALA A 41 2.13 -10.24 -14.57
N ASP A 42 1.96 -9.07 -15.17
CA ASP A 42 3.05 -8.30 -15.75
C ASP A 42 3.61 -7.28 -14.74
N PHE A 43 4.71 -7.65 -14.08
CA PHE A 43 5.38 -6.78 -13.11
C PHE A 43 6.24 -5.67 -13.76
N SER A 44 6.51 -5.76 -15.06
CA SER A 44 7.30 -4.76 -15.79
C SER A 44 6.45 -3.53 -16.16
N ARG A 45 5.15 -3.74 -16.36
CA ARG A 45 4.23 -2.71 -16.82
C ARG A 45 3.70 -1.86 -15.66
N ARG A 46 4.49 -0.85 -15.26
CA ARG A 46 4.13 0.09 -14.19
C ARG A 46 3.40 1.31 -14.74
N ASP A 47 2.20 1.08 -15.25
CA ASP A 47 1.34 2.08 -15.88
C ASP A 47 0.18 2.55 -14.98
N VAL A 48 0.23 2.22 -13.70
CA VAL A 48 -0.70 2.69 -12.67
C VAL A 48 -0.05 3.79 -11.85
N LEU A 49 -0.54 5.01 -12.00
CA LEU A 49 -0.12 6.17 -11.21
C LEU A 49 -0.84 6.19 -9.87
N ILE A 50 -0.10 6.23 -8.77
CA ILE A 50 -0.64 6.51 -7.44
C ILE A 50 -0.57 8.01 -7.21
N GLY A 51 -1.72 8.66 -7.31
CA GLY A 51 -1.88 10.08 -7.15
C GLY A 51 -2.35 10.46 -5.75
N THR A 52 -1.70 11.45 -5.11
CA THR A 52 -2.06 11.90 -3.77
C THR A 52 -3.08 13.01 -3.82
N VAL A 53 -4.16 12.86 -3.06
CA VAL A 53 -5.18 13.89 -2.81
C VAL A 53 -5.04 14.39 -1.38
N ARG A 54 -4.70 15.69 -1.21
CA ARG A 54 -4.29 16.27 0.07
C ARG A 54 -5.32 17.17 0.74
N SER A 55 -6.38 17.53 0.03
CA SER A 55 -7.44 18.40 0.57
C SER A 55 -8.80 17.95 0.08
N ASP A 56 -9.83 18.30 0.84
CA ASP A 56 -11.22 18.00 0.48
C ASP A 56 -11.59 18.71 -0.84
N ALA A 57 -11.15 19.95 -1.05
CA ALA A 57 -11.38 20.67 -2.31
C ALA A 57 -10.74 19.96 -3.52
N GLN A 58 -9.53 19.42 -3.37
CA GLN A 58 -8.90 18.61 -4.40
C GLN A 58 -9.68 17.32 -4.63
N PHE A 59 -10.13 16.68 -3.56
CA PHE A 59 -10.90 15.44 -3.63
C PHE A 59 -12.23 15.65 -4.34
N ASP A 60 -13.00 16.67 -3.93
CA ASP A 60 -14.29 16.97 -4.52
C ASP A 60 -14.17 17.31 -6.01
N TYR A 61 -13.17 18.12 -6.36
CA TYR A 61 -12.85 18.40 -7.78
C TYR A 61 -12.53 17.09 -8.53
N THR A 62 -11.63 16.26 -7.99
CA THR A 62 -11.20 15.00 -8.61
C THR A 62 -12.38 14.07 -8.90
N LEU A 63 -13.32 13.96 -7.96
CA LEU A 63 -14.51 13.14 -8.14
C LEU A 63 -15.51 13.76 -9.13
N ALA A 64 -15.79 15.05 -8.98
CA ALA A 64 -16.79 15.73 -9.80
C ALA A 64 -16.37 15.88 -11.27
N SER A 65 -15.07 16.16 -11.52
CA SER A 65 -14.53 16.32 -12.87
C SER A 65 -14.09 15.02 -13.53
N LEU A 66 -14.14 13.89 -12.82
CA LEU A 66 -13.56 12.63 -13.27
C LEU A 66 -12.10 12.82 -13.73
N SER A 67 -11.31 13.61 -12.99
CA SER A 67 -9.96 13.97 -13.39
C SER A 67 -9.01 13.99 -12.19
N TYR A 68 -7.75 13.61 -12.43
CA TYR A 68 -6.65 13.79 -11.49
C TYR A 68 -5.55 14.63 -12.14
N TYR A 69 -4.85 15.43 -11.35
CA TYR A 69 -3.78 16.27 -11.87
C TYR A 69 -2.49 16.13 -11.05
N ALA A 70 -1.35 16.18 -11.73
CA ALA A 70 -0.02 16.15 -11.12
C ALA A 70 0.96 17.07 -11.86
N PRO A 71 1.92 17.71 -11.16
CA PRO A 71 2.93 18.52 -11.82
C PRO A 71 3.72 17.72 -12.86
N VAL A 72 3.95 18.30 -14.05
CA VAL A 72 4.73 17.65 -15.12
C VAL A 72 6.12 17.22 -14.60
N LYS A 73 6.77 18.07 -13.79
CA LYS A 73 8.08 17.78 -13.19
C LYS A 73 8.10 16.59 -12.23
N ALA A 74 6.93 16.12 -11.77
CA ALA A 74 6.82 14.99 -10.84
C ALA A 74 6.66 13.63 -11.55
N ILE A 75 6.44 13.62 -12.86
CA ILE A 75 6.24 12.42 -13.68
C ILE A 75 7.28 12.42 -14.81
N ARG A 76 8.07 11.37 -14.91
CA ARG A 76 9.05 11.27 -16.00
C ARG A 76 8.35 10.93 -17.30
N PRO A 77 8.82 11.43 -18.46
CA PRO A 77 8.26 11.07 -19.77
C PRO A 77 8.24 9.55 -20.02
N SER A 78 9.20 8.81 -19.47
CA SER A 78 9.26 7.34 -19.56
C SER A 78 8.15 6.62 -18.78
N ASP A 79 7.49 7.31 -17.86
CA ASP A 79 6.40 6.74 -17.05
C ASP A 79 5.02 6.92 -17.73
N LEU A 80 5.00 7.52 -18.94
CA LEU A 80 3.82 7.67 -19.78
C LEU A 80 3.79 6.59 -20.90
N PRO A 81 2.59 6.20 -21.37
CA PRO A 81 1.28 6.66 -20.94
C PRO A 81 0.84 5.99 -19.62
N VAL A 82 0.12 6.74 -18.79
CA VAL A 82 -0.57 6.22 -17.61
C VAL A 82 -1.87 5.57 -18.04
N ARG A 83 -2.11 4.32 -17.65
CA ARG A 83 -3.35 3.60 -17.97
C ARG A 83 -4.38 3.69 -16.86
N LEU A 84 -3.96 3.66 -15.61
CA LEU A 84 -4.82 3.78 -14.45
C LEU A 84 -4.28 4.87 -13.51
N VAL A 85 -5.18 5.57 -12.85
CA VAL A 85 -4.85 6.44 -11.71
C VAL A 85 -5.51 5.87 -10.47
N ALA A 86 -4.73 5.59 -9.43
CA ALA A 86 -5.23 5.21 -8.11
C ALA A 86 -5.09 6.38 -7.15
N LEU A 87 -6.13 6.68 -6.36
CA LEU A 87 -6.15 7.82 -5.46
C LEU A 87 -5.71 7.44 -4.07
N TYR A 88 -4.57 7.99 -3.63
CA TYR A 88 -4.20 8.04 -2.23
C TYR A 88 -4.89 9.23 -1.56
N GLU A 89 -5.85 8.94 -0.71
CA GLU A 89 -6.61 9.93 0.04
C GLU A 89 -5.86 10.26 1.35
N GLU A 90 -5.14 11.40 1.38
CA GLU A 90 -4.48 11.96 2.55
C GLU A 90 -5.40 13.04 3.13
N GLY A 91 -6.34 12.70 3.99
CA GLY A 91 -7.33 13.68 4.48
C GLY A 91 -7.43 13.70 5.99
N LEU A 92 -7.65 14.88 6.57
CA LEU A 92 -7.85 15.10 8.02
C LEU A 92 -9.15 14.43 8.51
N THR A 93 -10.15 14.28 7.65
CA THR A 93 -11.49 13.73 7.98
C THR A 93 -11.69 12.28 7.54
N ARG A 94 -10.74 11.70 6.79
CA ARG A 94 -10.85 10.35 6.20
C ARG A 94 -9.67 9.50 6.62
N ARG A 95 -9.91 8.18 6.76
CA ARG A 95 -8.81 7.24 6.99
C ARG A 95 -7.89 7.26 5.77
N PRO A 96 -6.58 7.53 5.95
CA PRO A 96 -5.63 7.54 4.83
C PRO A 96 -5.62 6.18 4.14
N GLY A 97 -5.50 6.20 2.80
CA GLY A 97 -5.41 4.94 2.06
C GLY A 97 -5.70 5.11 0.57
N ILE A 98 -5.43 4.06 -0.18
CA ILE A 98 -5.82 3.94 -1.58
C ILE A 98 -7.14 3.19 -1.63
N LYS A 99 -8.21 3.86 -2.06
CA LYS A 99 -9.57 3.32 -2.04
C LYS A 99 -10.21 3.25 -3.42
N ARG A 100 -9.73 4.06 -4.36
CA ARG A 100 -10.31 4.20 -5.69
C ARG A 100 -9.25 4.23 -6.76
N TYR A 101 -9.64 3.80 -7.94
CA TYR A 101 -8.86 3.95 -9.16
C TYR A 101 -9.78 4.26 -10.33
N GLY A 102 -9.21 4.77 -11.42
CA GLY A 102 -9.92 5.05 -12.66
C GLY A 102 -9.07 4.76 -13.88
N GLU A 103 -9.72 4.25 -14.94
CA GLU A 103 -9.11 4.05 -16.25
C GLU A 103 -8.94 5.40 -16.93
N VAL A 104 -7.72 5.72 -17.37
CA VAL A 104 -7.40 6.97 -18.06
C VAL A 104 -7.89 6.90 -19.51
N LEU A 105 -8.72 7.87 -19.87
CA LEU A 105 -9.23 8.04 -21.23
C LEU A 105 -8.40 9.04 -22.02
N ASP A 106 -7.90 10.08 -21.33
CA ASP A 106 -7.15 11.17 -21.94
C ASP A 106 -6.11 11.72 -20.96
N THR A 107 -5.00 12.20 -21.52
CA THR A 107 -3.93 12.87 -20.78
C THR A 107 -3.52 14.12 -21.54
N ARG A 108 -3.65 15.28 -20.92
CA ARG A 108 -3.25 16.56 -21.51
C ARG A 108 -2.41 17.39 -20.56
N VAL A 109 -1.61 18.27 -21.10
CA VAL A 109 -0.87 19.27 -20.32
C VAL A 109 -1.70 20.54 -20.24
N VAL A 110 -1.87 21.03 -19.01
CA VAL A 110 -2.62 22.27 -18.71
C VAL A 110 -1.79 23.15 -17.77
N LYS A 111 -2.10 24.42 -17.72
CA LYS A 111 -1.55 25.32 -16.71
C LYS A 111 -2.27 25.10 -15.37
N ARG A 112 -1.57 25.31 -14.26
CA ARG A 112 -2.15 25.15 -12.92
C ARG A 112 -3.38 26.05 -12.70
N GLU A 113 -3.39 27.25 -13.29
CA GLU A 113 -4.51 28.20 -13.20
C GLU A 113 -5.81 27.71 -13.87
N GLU A 114 -5.70 26.82 -14.85
CA GLU A 114 -6.85 26.20 -15.51
C GLU A 114 -7.57 25.16 -14.65
N ILE A 115 -6.96 24.75 -13.53
CA ILE A 115 -7.53 23.76 -12.61
C ILE A 115 -8.26 24.51 -11.48
N PRO A 116 -9.59 24.42 -11.37
CA PRO A 116 -10.40 25.21 -10.42
C PRO A 116 -10.33 24.68 -8.98
N VAL A 117 -9.13 24.47 -8.48
CA VAL A 117 -8.88 24.06 -7.08
C VAL A 117 -8.01 25.15 -6.44
N PRO A 118 -8.30 25.59 -5.20
CA PRO A 118 -7.53 26.63 -4.53
C PRO A 118 -6.03 26.33 -4.54
N MET A 119 -5.22 27.34 -4.87
CA MET A 119 -3.76 27.25 -4.86
C MET A 119 -3.22 27.73 -3.53
N THR A 120 -2.44 26.89 -2.85
CA THR A 120 -1.78 27.28 -1.61
C THR A 120 -0.37 27.84 -1.81
N ARG A 121 0.38 27.33 -2.81
CA ARG A 121 1.79 27.72 -3.06
C ARG A 121 2.25 27.49 -4.52
N ALA A 122 1.39 27.07 -5.41
CA ALA A 122 1.79 26.81 -6.79
C ALA A 122 1.84 28.09 -7.62
N ASN A 123 2.80 28.17 -8.55
CA ASN A 123 2.77 29.18 -9.60
C ASN A 123 1.66 28.81 -10.61
N GLY A 124 0.77 29.74 -10.94
CA GLY A 124 -0.33 29.53 -11.90
C GLY A 124 0.13 29.05 -13.28
N GLU A 125 1.32 29.50 -13.70
CA GLU A 125 1.95 29.09 -14.98
C GLU A 125 2.58 27.70 -14.97
N GLU A 126 2.67 27.04 -13.81
CA GLU A 126 3.28 25.70 -13.72
C GLU A 126 2.45 24.68 -14.50
N ALA A 127 3.12 23.88 -15.34
CA ALA A 127 2.49 22.85 -16.16
C ALA A 127 2.12 21.61 -15.35
N TYR A 128 0.94 21.11 -15.59
CA TYR A 128 0.38 19.91 -14.97
C TYR A 128 -0.12 18.92 -16.03
N TYR A 129 0.09 17.64 -15.81
CA TYR A 129 -0.70 16.61 -16.49
C TYR A 129 -2.09 16.58 -15.86
N LEU A 130 -3.11 16.61 -16.70
CA LEU A 130 -4.50 16.35 -16.33
C LEU A 130 -4.92 15.02 -16.95
N PHE A 131 -5.21 14.05 -16.10
CA PHE A 131 -5.66 12.71 -16.48
C PHE A 131 -7.18 12.66 -16.34
N THR A 132 -7.89 12.50 -17.44
CA THR A 132 -9.33 12.28 -17.42
C THR A 132 -9.62 10.80 -17.36
N VAL A 133 -10.45 10.36 -16.42
CA VAL A 133 -10.78 8.95 -16.22
C VAL A 133 -12.23 8.65 -16.62
N ARG A 134 -12.49 7.39 -16.96
CA ARG A 134 -13.84 6.92 -17.33
C ARG A 134 -14.81 7.01 -16.16
N ALA A 135 -14.39 6.55 -15.01
CA ALA A 135 -15.13 6.55 -13.75
C ALA A 135 -14.16 6.28 -12.61
N TRP A 136 -14.53 6.65 -11.38
CA TRP A 136 -13.84 6.23 -10.18
C TRP A 136 -14.50 4.97 -9.63
N VAL A 137 -13.74 3.87 -9.60
CA VAL A 137 -14.16 2.56 -9.11
C VAL A 137 -13.53 2.32 -7.75
N TYR A 138 -14.26 1.78 -6.79
CA TYR A 138 -13.71 1.37 -5.49
C TYR A 138 -12.87 0.11 -5.65
N LEU A 139 -11.73 0.10 -4.96
CA LEU A 139 -10.98 -1.14 -4.77
C LEU A 139 -11.80 -2.08 -3.88
N GLU A 140 -11.84 -3.34 -4.22
CA GLU A 140 -12.46 -4.38 -3.41
C GLU A 140 -11.78 -4.45 -2.02
N HIS A 141 -10.47 -4.29 -2.02
CA HIS A 141 -9.65 -4.24 -0.81
C HIS A 141 -8.87 -2.92 -0.73
N PRO A 142 -9.42 -1.90 -0.04
CA PRO A 142 -8.73 -0.64 0.15
C PRO A 142 -7.41 -0.83 0.90
N LEU A 143 -6.34 -0.21 0.38
CA LEU A 143 -5.01 -0.28 0.98
C LEU A 143 -4.82 0.84 2.00
N ALA A 144 -4.67 0.46 3.27
CA ALA A 144 -4.19 1.40 4.28
C ALA A 144 -2.73 1.75 4.02
N ILE A 145 -2.37 3.03 4.17
CA ILE A 145 -0.97 3.45 4.09
C ILE A 145 -0.39 3.52 5.49
N GLU A 146 0.67 2.76 5.69
CA GLU A 146 1.48 2.76 6.89
C GLU A 146 2.71 3.65 6.65
N GLY A 147 2.94 4.57 7.56
CA GLY A 147 4.09 5.47 7.50
C GLY A 147 3.85 6.75 6.69
N THR A 148 4.89 7.58 6.62
CA THR A 148 4.88 8.88 5.96
C THR A 148 5.22 8.73 4.48
N ALA A 149 4.38 8.07 3.68
CA ALA A 149 4.51 8.11 2.21
C ALA A 149 4.17 9.54 1.74
N ARG A 150 5.09 10.46 1.96
CA ARG A 150 4.90 11.88 1.62
C ARG A 150 5.26 12.12 0.16
N GLY A 151 4.23 12.32 -0.63
CA GLY A 151 4.22 13.46 -1.54
C GLY A 151 4.68 13.31 -2.97
N LYS A 152 5.34 12.27 -3.40
CA LYS A 152 5.66 12.11 -4.83
C LYS A 152 4.71 11.09 -5.47
N PRO A 153 4.24 11.34 -6.68
CA PRO A 153 3.57 10.32 -7.48
C PRO A 153 4.45 9.08 -7.56
N SER A 154 3.86 7.92 -7.37
CA SER A 154 4.56 6.64 -7.51
C SER A 154 3.83 5.76 -8.51
N PHE A 155 4.55 4.81 -9.10
CA PHE A 155 4.01 3.93 -10.13
C PHE A 155 4.00 2.48 -9.65
N THR A 156 2.92 1.78 -9.99
CA THR A 156 2.74 0.37 -9.68
C THR A 156 2.14 -0.37 -10.87
N THR A 157 1.88 -1.66 -10.71
CA THR A 157 1.14 -2.47 -11.67
C THR A 157 -0.31 -2.63 -11.23
N GLU A 158 -1.21 -2.94 -12.15
CA GLU A 158 -2.60 -3.26 -11.81
C GLU A 158 -2.70 -4.47 -10.88
N PHE A 159 -1.89 -5.51 -11.13
CA PHE A 159 -1.82 -6.67 -10.26
C PHE A 159 -1.49 -6.30 -8.82
N LEU A 160 -0.47 -5.47 -8.59
CA LEU A 160 -0.10 -5.02 -7.25
C LEU A 160 -1.18 -4.12 -6.63
N LEU A 161 -1.83 -3.27 -7.42
CA LEU A 161 -2.92 -2.43 -6.92
C LEU A 161 -4.06 -3.27 -6.32
N THR A 162 -4.36 -4.42 -6.92
CA THR A 162 -5.48 -5.29 -6.51
C THR A 162 -5.09 -6.36 -5.49
N HIS A 163 -3.82 -6.78 -5.44
CA HIS A 163 -3.37 -7.90 -4.60
C HIS A 163 -2.42 -7.52 -3.46
N ALA A 164 -1.91 -6.28 -3.42
CA ALA A 164 -1.06 -5.84 -2.32
C ALA A 164 -1.88 -5.71 -1.02
N ARG A 165 -1.26 -6.10 0.10
CA ARG A 165 -1.83 -5.96 1.45
C ARG A 165 -1.28 -4.73 2.19
N ARG A 166 -0.11 -4.28 1.81
CA ARG A 166 0.65 -3.18 2.42
C ARG A 166 1.11 -2.21 1.35
N SER A 167 1.11 -0.94 1.66
CA SER A 167 1.44 0.11 0.68
C SER A 167 2.86 0.02 0.11
N TYR A 168 3.86 -0.43 0.89
CA TYR A 168 5.23 -0.60 0.40
C TYR A 168 5.33 -1.64 -0.73
N GLN A 169 4.44 -2.64 -0.75
CA GLN A 169 4.42 -3.69 -1.79
C GLN A 169 4.18 -3.11 -3.19
N LEU A 170 3.42 -2.01 -3.28
CA LEU A 170 3.12 -1.35 -4.54
C LEU A 170 4.37 -0.86 -5.28
N VAL A 171 5.42 -0.52 -4.54
CA VAL A 171 6.64 0.07 -5.10
C VAL A 171 7.85 -0.86 -5.05
N CYS A 172 7.91 -1.76 -4.06
CA CYS A 172 9.09 -2.60 -3.85
C CYS A 172 9.06 -3.92 -4.63
N ILE A 173 7.90 -4.46 -4.99
CA ILE A 173 7.77 -5.74 -5.71
C ILE A 173 7.91 -5.52 -7.21
N ARG A 174 8.78 -6.29 -7.87
CA ARG A 174 9.11 -6.17 -9.30
C ARG A 174 8.97 -7.47 -10.09
N SER A 175 8.71 -8.58 -9.40
CA SER A 175 8.58 -9.91 -10.01
C SER A 175 7.65 -10.81 -9.22
N ALA A 176 7.18 -11.87 -9.83
CA ALA A 176 6.41 -12.92 -9.17
C ALA A 176 7.19 -13.59 -8.02
N ALA A 177 8.50 -13.76 -8.17
CA ALA A 177 9.36 -14.32 -7.13
C ALA A 177 9.44 -13.39 -5.91
N GLU A 178 9.57 -12.08 -6.12
CA GLU A 178 9.54 -11.08 -5.04
C GLU A 178 8.16 -11.01 -4.38
N TYR A 179 7.08 -11.16 -5.13
CA TYR A 179 5.72 -11.23 -4.56
C TYR A 179 5.58 -12.42 -3.62
N ARG A 180 6.07 -13.62 -4.01
CA ARG A 180 6.09 -14.81 -3.14
C ARG A 180 6.94 -14.60 -1.89
N LEU A 181 8.12 -13.98 -2.03
CA LEU A 181 8.99 -13.63 -0.91
C LEU A 181 8.28 -12.72 0.09
N VAL A 182 7.66 -11.64 -0.40
CA VAL A 182 6.95 -10.68 0.45
C VAL A 182 5.72 -11.30 1.11
N SER A 183 5.00 -12.16 0.41
CA SER A 183 3.87 -12.90 0.97
C SER A 183 4.31 -13.84 2.11
N ALA A 184 5.45 -14.52 1.95
CA ALA A 184 6.03 -15.33 3.01
C ALA A 184 6.48 -14.49 4.21
N LEU A 185 7.09 -13.32 3.97
CA LEU A 185 7.47 -12.36 5.02
C LEU A 185 6.25 -11.87 5.81
N CYS A 186 5.20 -11.46 5.13
CA CYS A 186 3.97 -11.03 5.79
C CYS A 186 3.39 -12.13 6.68
N ALA A 187 3.34 -13.36 6.17
CA ALA A 187 2.85 -14.51 6.94
C ALA A 187 3.71 -14.87 8.17
N LEU A 188 5.00 -14.50 8.17
CA LEU A 188 5.88 -14.66 9.33
C LEU A 188 5.72 -13.54 10.37
N CYS A 189 5.40 -12.34 9.91
CA CYS A 189 5.34 -11.14 10.74
C CYS A 189 3.93 -10.85 11.28
N GLU A 190 2.89 -11.45 10.69
CA GLU A 190 1.54 -11.38 11.23
C GLU A 190 1.47 -12.30 12.47
N PRO A 191 1.06 -11.78 13.64
CA PRO A 191 0.83 -12.65 14.78
C PRO A 191 -0.23 -13.69 14.39
N PRO A 192 -0.07 -14.97 14.80
CA PRO A 192 -1.12 -15.94 14.62
C PRO A 192 -2.38 -15.41 15.28
N LEU A 193 -3.48 -15.36 14.55
CA LEU A 193 -4.81 -15.07 15.08
C LEU A 193 -5.20 -16.24 16.00
N HIS A 194 -4.62 -16.32 17.18
CA HIS A 194 -5.15 -17.14 18.24
C HIS A 194 -6.29 -16.37 18.89
N GLU A 195 -7.50 -16.74 18.53
CA GLU A 195 -8.67 -16.53 19.37
C GLU A 195 -8.41 -17.25 20.69
N GLY A 196 -8.25 -16.49 21.75
CA GLY A 196 -8.27 -17.02 23.11
C GLY A 196 -6.98 -16.82 23.91
N ASP A 197 -7.12 -16.05 24.97
CA ASP A 197 -6.24 -15.84 26.11
C ASP A 197 -5.01 -14.96 25.97
N SER A 198 -5.27 -13.70 26.30
CA SER A 198 -4.27 -12.72 26.72
C SER A 198 -3.95 -12.93 28.21
N SER A 199 -3.04 -13.83 28.53
CA SER A 199 -2.32 -13.77 29.81
C SER A 199 -1.16 -14.76 29.83
N ASP A 200 -0.05 -14.43 29.12
CA ASP A 200 1.27 -14.77 29.63
C ASP A 200 2.34 -13.97 28.87
N VAL A 201 2.76 -12.89 29.49
CA VAL A 201 3.95 -12.14 29.09
C VAL A 201 5.14 -12.96 29.58
N GLY A 202 5.77 -13.76 28.72
CA GLY A 202 6.97 -14.46 29.10
C GLY A 202 7.42 -15.66 28.26
N THR A 203 6.60 -16.16 27.37
CA THR A 203 6.99 -17.29 26.52
C THR A 203 7.57 -16.78 25.20
N THR A 204 8.84 -17.07 24.96
CA THR A 204 9.48 -16.86 23.64
C THR A 204 8.68 -17.66 22.62
N ALA A 205 8.01 -16.98 21.70
CA ALA A 205 7.24 -17.65 20.65
C ALA A 205 8.15 -18.65 19.93
N PRO A 206 7.67 -19.86 19.63
CA PRO A 206 8.49 -20.85 18.94
C PRO A 206 8.97 -20.29 17.60
N PRO A 207 10.18 -20.66 17.14
CA PRO A 207 10.70 -20.20 15.87
C PRO A 207 9.77 -20.64 14.73
N VAL A 208 9.38 -19.69 13.89
CA VAL A 208 8.53 -19.94 12.72
C VAL A 208 9.39 -19.94 11.48
N PHE A 209 9.25 -20.95 10.63
CA PHE A 209 9.99 -21.06 9.40
C PHE A 209 9.03 -21.15 8.21
N ARG A 210 9.41 -20.50 7.10
CA ARG A 210 8.73 -20.59 5.81
C ARG A 210 9.72 -20.97 4.73
N ARG A 211 9.34 -21.89 3.87
CA ARG A 211 10.16 -22.28 2.73
C ARG A 211 10.04 -21.26 1.60
N ILE A 212 11.17 -20.87 1.01
CA ILE A 212 11.23 -20.02 -0.18
C ILE A 212 11.94 -20.80 -1.27
N GLY A 213 11.17 -21.26 -2.23
CA GLY A 213 11.69 -22.19 -3.24
C GLY A 213 12.20 -23.50 -2.63
N GLU A 214 13.14 -24.15 -3.29
CA GLU A 214 13.69 -25.43 -2.83
C GLU A 214 14.90 -25.30 -1.91
N GLN A 215 15.61 -24.17 -1.98
CA GLN A 215 16.93 -24.02 -1.39
C GLN A 215 17.00 -23.10 -0.16
N TYR A 216 15.93 -22.36 0.16
CA TYR A 216 15.97 -21.36 1.21
C TYR A 216 14.84 -21.51 2.24
N LEU A 217 15.16 -21.16 3.47
CA LEU A 217 14.23 -21.03 4.58
C LEU A 217 14.30 -19.60 5.12
N LEU A 218 13.15 -19.01 5.33
CA LEU A 218 13.02 -17.76 6.03
C LEU A 218 12.52 -18.07 7.46
N GLY A 219 13.26 -17.67 8.46
CA GLY A 219 12.96 -17.93 9.85
C GLY A 219 12.77 -16.66 10.66
N ALA A 220 11.83 -16.67 11.59
CA ALA A 220 11.67 -15.63 12.60
C ALA A 220 11.85 -16.27 13.99
N ALA A 221 12.87 -15.84 14.73
CA ALA A 221 13.15 -16.31 16.06
C ALA A 221 13.91 -15.22 16.84
N GLU A 222 13.65 -15.09 18.13
CA GLU A 222 14.37 -14.20 19.06
C GLU A 222 14.45 -12.73 18.57
N GLY A 223 13.39 -12.24 17.93
CA GLY A 223 13.35 -10.89 17.39
C GLY A 223 14.21 -10.68 16.13
N MET A 224 14.71 -11.76 15.53
CA MET A 224 15.51 -11.73 14.30
C MET A 224 14.79 -12.45 13.16
N LEU A 225 14.89 -11.87 11.97
CA LEU A 225 14.55 -12.49 10.69
C LEU A 225 15.84 -13.05 10.10
N SER A 226 15.85 -14.32 9.72
CA SER A 226 17.01 -15.01 9.18
C SER A 226 16.69 -15.66 7.85
N LEU A 227 17.55 -15.45 6.84
CA LEU A 227 17.55 -16.21 5.61
C LEU A 227 18.59 -17.32 5.74
N ILE A 228 18.15 -18.56 5.54
CA ILE A 228 18.96 -19.77 5.79
C ILE A 228 18.95 -20.60 4.51
N HIS A 229 20.11 -20.99 4.03
CA HIS A 229 20.22 -21.97 2.96
C HIS A 229 19.83 -23.37 3.45
N ALA A 230 19.27 -24.21 2.60
CA ALA A 230 18.84 -25.60 2.97
C ALA A 230 19.98 -26.46 3.55
N ARG A 231 21.24 -26.09 3.32
CA ARG A 231 22.43 -26.71 3.94
C ARG A 231 22.71 -26.25 5.36
N GLY A 232 21.85 -25.37 5.94
CA GLY A 232 22.01 -24.84 7.30
C GLY A 232 22.85 -23.57 7.42
N GLU A 233 23.38 -23.03 6.32
CA GLU A 233 24.13 -21.77 6.32
C GLU A 233 23.19 -20.58 6.46
N VAL A 234 23.48 -19.67 7.40
CA VAL A 234 22.75 -18.41 7.57
C VAL A 234 23.35 -17.37 6.66
N LEU A 235 22.61 -16.94 5.64
CA LEU A 235 23.03 -16.00 4.63
C LEU A 235 22.84 -14.55 5.08
N LEU A 236 21.71 -14.27 5.76
CA LEU A 236 21.35 -12.93 6.20
C LEU A 236 20.63 -12.98 7.54
N ARG A 237 20.91 -12.00 8.41
CA ARG A 237 20.13 -11.72 9.63
C ARG A 237 19.75 -10.27 9.70
N LEU A 238 18.46 -9.99 9.97
CA LEU A 238 17.91 -8.66 10.13
C LEU A 238 17.05 -8.61 11.39
N PRO A 239 17.00 -7.48 12.10
CA PRO A 239 16.06 -7.31 13.20
C PRO A 239 14.62 -7.43 12.68
N LEU A 240 13.76 -8.23 13.32
CA LEU A 240 12.36 -8.39 12.92
C LEU A 240 11.62 -7.05 12.94
N ARG A 241 11.97 -6.15 13.85
CA ARG A 241 11.43 -4.77 13.92
C ARG A 241 11.65 -3.98 12.64
N ALA A 242 12.68 -4.31 11.83
CA ALA A 242 12.93 -3.63 10.56
C ALA A 242 11.76 -3.82 9.56
N MET A 243 10.99 -4.91 9.68
CA MET A 243 9.76 -5.09 8.90
C MET A 243 8.66 -4.06 9.25
N GLN A 244 8.72 -3.44 10.43
CA GLN A 244 7.77 -2.41 10.84
C GLN A 244 8.24 -1.01 10.45
N THR A 245 9.55 -0.76 10.50
CA THR A 245 10.12 0.57 10.28
C THR A 245 10.58 0.80 8.84
N GLU A 246 11.18 -0.21 8.22
CA GLU A 246 11.81 -0.14 6.90
C GLU A 246 11.55 -1.40 6.05
N PRO A 247 10.27 -1.79 5.85
CA PRO A 247 9.94 -3.06 5.17
C PRO A 247 10.52 -3.14 3.75
N ALA A 248 10.56 -2.04 3.04
CA ALA A 248 11.12 -2.00 1.69
C ALA A 248 12.62 -2.33 1.67
N MET A 249 13.38 -1.86 2.65
CA MET A 249 14.81 -2.19 2.80
C MET A 249 15.00 -3.69 3.09
N VAL A 250 14.16 -4.26 3.95
CA VAL A 250 14.23 -5.71 4.26
C VAL A 250 13.97 -6.54 3.00
N VAL A 251 12.92 -6.20 2.25
CA VAL A 251 12.60 -6.88 0.98
C VAL A 251 13.75 -6.76 -0.01
N ASP A 252 14.32 -5.56 -0.16
CA ASP A 252 15.42 -5.29 -1.08
C ASP A 252 16.66 -6.13 -0.76
N ARG A 253 17.05 -6.19 0.51
CA ARG A 253 18.19 -7.01 0.96
C ARG A 253 17.95 -8.51 0.75
N LEU A 254 16.78 -9.01 1.12
CA LEU A 254 16.45 -10.42 0.91
C LEU A 254 16.38 -10.79 -0.56
N ALA A 255 15.80 -9.91 -1.40
CA ALA A 255 15.72 -10.13 -2.84
C ALA A 255 17.11 -10.14 -3.49
N ALA A 256 18.02 -9.27 -3.05
CA ALA A 256 19.41 -9.25 -3.52
C ALA A 256 20.15 -10.55 -3.11
N GLU A 257 20.01 -10.97 -1.85
CA GLU A 257 20.66 -12.20 -1.34
C GLU A 257 20.15 -13.45 -2.05
N LEU A 258 18.87 -13.46 -2.43
CA LEU A 258 18.25 -14.55 -3.21
C LEU A 258 18.56 -14.47 -4.71
N GLY A 259 19.34 -13.49 -5.17
CA GLY A 259 19.65 -13.29 -6.58
C GLY A 259 18.45 -12.86 -7.43
N LEU A 260 17.39 -12.33 -6.80
CA LEU A 260 16.21 -11.82 -7.49
C LEU A 260 16.43 -10.41 -8.04
N ARG A 261 17.51 -9.75 -7.64
CA ARG A 261 17.96 -8.42 -8.09
C ARG A 261 19.48 -8.38 -8.24
N ASP A 262 19.93 -7.72 -9.28
CA ASP A 262 21.38 -7.56 -9.54
C ASP A 262 22.04 -6.56 -8.58
N THR A 263 21.28 -5.62 -8.01
CA THR A 263 21.76 -4.63 -7.02
C THR A 263 20.64 -4.12 -6.14
N PRO A 264 20.92 -3.78 -4.87
CA PRO A 264 19.98 -3.08 -4.00
C PRO A 264 19.70 -1.69 -4.60
N THR A 265 18.47 -1.41 -5.01
CA THR A 265 18.13 -0.17 -5.74
C THR A 265 17.52 0.92 -4.87
N PHE A 266 17.38 0.70 -3.56
CA PHE A 266 16.64 1.61 -2.68
C PHE A 266 17.44 2.80 -2.15
N TYR A 267 18.77 2.80 -2.27
CA TYR A 267 19.66 3.83 -1.68
C TYR A 267 20.17 4.89 -2.67
N ASP A 268 19.86 4.77 -3.95
CA ASP A 268 20.34 5.69 -4.99
C ASP A 268 19.28 6.69 -5.49
N ARG A 269 18.30 7.09 -4.65
CA ARG A 269 17.33 8.11 -5.04
C ARG A 269 17.06 9.13 -3.95
#